data_ea39606776085a0a206d4c01542503a2
#
_entry.id   ea39606776085a0a206d4c01542503a2
#
_cell.length_a   1.000
_cell.length_b   1.000
_cell.length_c   1.000
_cell.angle_alpha   90.00
_cell.angle_beta   90.00
_cell.angle_gamma   90.00
#
_symmetry.space_group_name_H-M   'P 1'
#
loop_
_entity.id
_entity.type
_entity.pdbx_description
1 polymer ?
#
loop_
_entity_poly.entity_id
_entity_poly.type
_entity_poly.pdbx_seq_one_letter_code
_entity_poly.pdbx_strand_id
1 'polypeptide(L)'
;GVKLTISAQAEEDVKIDYTLQTYGDTEDVTVTQDAGSMTISQTAESASMVGNKGTAGKNVSYILFPQSKEAAKMTLKLKVNSFSNGKYSGVYAGAFQPDGDYLYNSIGFRGTGDVNAVSPYWLKASGKAGNGSPKQAWTEGAVYTVSIEKKADNTYYATFQEEGSETVNEKTFKASDSALTPDIMAQFGLAVYSADVTVTDMVLSDMSGNVLYDQNRDNSGQEESGYKPQVSGSDLLTVTGAGSV
;
A
#
# COMPACT_ATOMS: atom_id res chain seq x y z
N GLY A 1 24.23 -20.12 -32.35
CA GLY A 1 23.16 -19.89 -31.55
C GLY A 1 23.25 -18.67 -30.63
N VAL A 2 22.67 -17.54 -31.03
CA VAL A 2 22.75 -16.28 -30.31
C VAL A 2 21.40 -15.94 -29.67
N LYS A 3 20.66 -16.91 -29.24
CA LYS A 3 19.24 -16.68 -28.98
C LYS A 3 18.81 -16.42 -27.55
N LEU A 4 19.68 -16.53 -26.58
CA LEU A 4 19.20 -16.81 -25.24
C LEU A 4 19.30 -15.64 -24.26
N THR A 5 19.93 -14.55 -24.66
CA THR A 5 20.19 -13.43 -23.76
C THR A 5 19.03 -12.43 -23.68
N ILE A 6 18.11 -12.47 -24.64
CA ILE A 6 17.04 -11.45 -24.75
C ILE A 6 15.89 -11.70 -23.78
N SER A 7 15.53 -12.94 -23.50
CA SER A 7 14.42 -13.25 -22.60
C SER A 7 14.75 -13.06 -21.11
N ALA A 8 16.01 -13.29 -20.73
CA ALA A 8 16.45 -13.05 -19.35
C ALA A 8 16.51 -11.55 -19.00
N GLN A 9 16.90 -10.70 -19.95
CA GLN A 9 16.92 -9.25 -19.76
C GLN A 9 15.52 -8.64 -19.67
N ALA A 10 14.55 -9.17 -20.41
CA ALA A 10 13.17 -8.69 -20.37
C ALA A 10 12.51 -8.95 -19.01
N GLU A 11 12.82 -10.07 -18.34
CA GLU A 11 12.32 -10.37 -17.00
C GLU A 11 12.95 -9.48 -15.92
N GLU A 12 14.23 -9.15 -16.06
CA GLU A 12 14.94 -8.27 -15.12
C GLU A 12 14.44 -6.82 -15.16
N ASP A 13 13.88 -6.38 -16.29
CA ASP A 13 13.41 -5.02 -16.49
C ASP A 13 11.93 -4.81 -16.10
N VAL A 14 11.22 -5.86 -15.69
CA VAL A 14 9.82 -5.78 -15.27
C VAL A 14 9.74 -5.21 -13.86
N LYS A 15 9.38 -3.97 -13.76
CA LYS A 15 9.23 -3.23 -12.51
C LYS A 15 7.96 -2.38 -12.55
N ILE A 16 7.44 -2.07 -11.38
CA ILE A 16 6.32 -1.17 -11.22
C ILE A 16 6.84 0.20 -10.82
N ASP A 17 6.34 1.23 -11.47
CA ASP A 17 6.54 2.59 -11.00
C ASP A 17 5.80 2.80 -9.69
N TYR A 18 6.36 3.60 -8.82
CA TYR A 18 5.75 3.96 -7.55
C TYR A 18 6.11 5.37 -7.16
N THR A 19 5.33 5.94 -6.26
CA THR A 19 5.68 7.17 -5.57
C THR A 19 5.93 6.84 -4.11
N LEU A 20 7.11 7.19 -3.62
CA LEU A 20 7.44 7.13 -2.21
C LEU A 20 7.16 8.49 -1.58
N GLN A 21 6.36 8.49 -0.52
CA GLN A 21 6.21 9.65 0.35
C GLN A 21 6.57 9.25 1.76
N THR A 22 7.49 9.95 2.38
CA THR A 22 7.96 9.59 3.71
C THR A 22 7.98 10.79 4.65
N TYR A 23 7.49 10.56 5.86
CA TYR A 23 7.71 11.44 6.99
C TYR A 23 8.93 10.93 7.74
N GLY A 24 10.03 11.66 7.68
CA GLY A 24 11.30 11.26 8.26
C GLY A 24 12.41 11.22 7.22
N ASP A 25 13.55 10.68 7.59
CA ASP A 25 14.72 10.65 6.73
C ASP A 25 14.59 9.59 5.64
N THR A 26 14.98 9.94 4.42
CA THR A 26 15.01 8.99 3.31
C THR A 26 16.03 7.87 3.52
N GLU A 27 17.02 8.07 4.39
CA GLU A 27 18.01 7.05 4.76
C GLU A 27 17.37 5.87 5.52
N ASP A 28 16.23 6.10 6.17
CA ASP A 28 15.52 5.06 6.93
C ASP A 28 14.64 4.17 6.06
N VAL A 29 14.46 4.50 4.79
CA VAL A 29 13.60 3.73 3.89
C VAL A 29 14.36 3.28 2.66
N THR A 30 14.17 2.02 2.30
CA THR A 30 14.72 1.41 1.09
C THR A 30 13.59 0.68 0.36
N VAL A 31 13.45 0.95 -0.93
CA VAL A 31 12.55 0.23 -1.83
C VAL A 31 13.38 -0.40 -2.93
N THR A 32 13.34 -1.71 -3.03
CA THR A 32 14.05 -2.46 -4.07
C THR A 32 13.08 -3.33 -4.84
N GLN A 33 13.31 -3.46 -6.14
CA GLN A 33 12.52 -4.33 -6.99
C GLN A 33 13.43 -5.29 -7.76
N ASP A 34 13.02 -6.56 -7.74
CA ASP A 34 13.44 -7.58 -8.67
C ASP A 34 12.26 -7.96 -9.55
N ALA A 35 12.46 -8.82 -10.55
CA ALA A 35 11.36 -9.31 -11.36
C ALA A 35 10.28 -9.96 -10.48
N GLY A 36 9.10 -9.36 -10.44
CA GLY A 36 7.94 -9.88 -9.70
C GLY A 36 7.97 -9.69 -8.19
N SER A 37 8.94 -8.94 -7.64
CA SER A 37 9.07 -8.73 -6.19
C SER A 37 9.47 -7.31 -5.86
N MET A 38 8.85 -6.73 -4.85
CA MET A 38 9.21 -5.43 -4.29
C MET A 38 9.40 -5.59 -2.79
N THR A 39 10.55 -5.18 -2.29
CA THR A 39 10.85 -5.17 -0.86
C THR A 39 10.96 -3.74 -0.36
N ILE A 40 10.24 -3.46 0.72
CA ILE A 40 10.19 -2.15 1.36
C ILE A 40 10.68 -2.32 2.78
N SER A 41 11.73 -1.60 3.13
CA SER A 41 12.29 -1.60 4.47
C SER A 41 12.26 -0.19 5.04
N GLN A 42 11.61 -0.03 6.18
CA GLN A 42 11.58 1.21 6.94
C GLN A 42 12.13 0.92 8.34
N THR A 43 13.28 1.53 8.67
CA THR A 43 14.09 1.14 9.84
C THR A 43 14.03 2.11 11.01
N ALA A 44 13.26 3.19 10.92
CA ALA A 44 13.15 4.16 12.01
C ALA A 44 12.65 3.51 13.31
N GLU A 45 13.20 3.92 14.45
CA GLU A 45 12.92 3.29 15.75
C GLU A 45 11.53 3.62 16.31
N SER A 46 10.93 4.73 15.91
CA SER A 46 9.58 5.09 16.36
C SER A 46 8.80 5.69 15.22
N ALA A 47 7.57 5.23 15.07
CA ALA A 47 6.74 5.67 13.97
C ALA A 47 5.28 5.84 14.40
N SER A 48 4.56 6.68 13.69
CA SER A 48 3.11 6.76 13.78
C SER A 48 2.52 7.20 12.45
N MET A 49 1.44 6.56 12.02
CA MET A 49 0.78 6.93 10.77
C MET A 49 0.04 8.26 10.90
N VAL A 50 -0.45 8.56 12.09
CA VAL A 50 -1.22 9.76 12.38
C VAL A 50 -0.75 10.34 13.70
N GLY A 51 -0.46 11.63 13.70
CA GLY A 51 -0.41 12.40 14.93
C GLY A 51 -1.83 12.72 15.44
N ASN A 52 -1.95 13.14 16.68
CA ASN A 52 -3.22 13.57 17.23
C ASN A 52 -3.74 14.82 16.50
N LYS A 53 -5.03 14.83 16.19
CA LYS A 53 -5.74 15.99 15.64
C LYS A 53 -5.17 16.53 14.33
N GLY A 54 -4.86 15.66 13.40
CA GLY A 54 -4.43 16.06 12.06
C GLY A 54 -2.97 16.49 11.95
N THR A 55 -2.14 16.16 12.93
CA THR A 55 -0.70 16.35 12.80
C THR A 55 -0.09 15.29 11.88
N ALA A 56 0.98 15.64 11.20
CA ALA A 56 1.71 14.76 10.31
C ALA A 56 2.11 13.45 11.00
N GLY A 57 2.21 12.39 10.23
CA GLY A 57 2.81 11.13 10.66
C GLY A 57 4.28 11.30 11.05
N LYS A 58 4.85 10.30 11.69
CA LYS A 58 6.25 10.28 12.06
C LYS A 58 6.88 8.98 11.56
N ASN A 59 7.94 9.12 10.78
CA ASN A 59 8.72 7.98 10.28
C ASN A 59 7.88 6.89 9.62
N VAL A 60 6.87 7.32 8.86
CA VAL A 60 6.04 6.42 8.05
C VAL A 60 6.34 6.67 6.58
N SER A 61 6.43 5.60 5.82
CA SER A 61 6.68 5.65 4.39
C SER A 61 5.49 5.09 3.64
N TYR A 62 4.96 5.89 2.70
CA TYR A 62 3.87 5.49 1.81
C TYR A 62 4.47 5.10 0.47
N ILE A 63 4.14 3.90 0.02
CA ILE A 63 4.46 3.41 -1.31
C ILE A 63 3.17 3.37 -2.09
N LEU A 64 3.00 4.32 -3.01
CA LEU A 64 1.78 4.49 -3.79
C LEU A 64 2.01 3.96 -5.20
N PHE A 65 1.17 3.03 -5.61
CA PHE A 65 1.25 2.40 -6.92
C PHE A 65 0.70 3.31 -8.02
N PRO A 66 1.01 3.03 -9.30
CA PRO A 66 0.55 3.86 -10.40
C PRO A 66 -0.96 4.06 -10.39
N GLN A 67 -1.39 5.29 -10.66
CA GLN A 67 -2.79 5.67 -10.66
C GLN A 67 -3.32 5.78 -12.09
N SER A 68 -4.42 5.12 -12.33
CA SER A 68 -5.28 5.30 -13.49
C SER A 68 -6.64 5.81 -13.03
N LYS A 69 -7.31 6.63 -13.84
CA LYS A 69 -8.69 7.05 -13.58
C LYS A 69 -9.65 5.87 -13.42
N GLU A 70 -9.29 4.75 -13.97
CA GLU A 70 -10.11 3.57 -14.04
C GLU A 70 -9.75 2.55 -12.97
N ALA A 71 -8.67 2.74 -12.21
CA ALA A 71 -8.26 1.80 -11.18
C ALA A 71 -9.31 1.69 -10.08
N ALA A 72 -9.88 0.51 -9.95
CA ALA A 72 -10.95 0.22 -9.00
C ALA A 72 -10.59 -0.89 -8.02
N LYS A 73 -9.56 -1.67 -8.31
CA LYS A 73 -9.15 -2.79 -7.47
C LYS A 73 -7.65 -2.96 -7.43
N MET A 74 -7.15 -3.21 -6.23
CA MET A 74 -5.80 -3.71 -5.99
C MET A 74 -5.86 -5.09 -5.37
N THR A 75 -5.06 -6.01 -5.90
CA THR A 75 -4.79 -7.30 -5.27
C THR A 75 -3.28 -7.48 -5.19
N LEU A 76 -2.79 -7.96 -4.06
CA LEU A 76 -1.37 -8.26 -3.88
C LEU A 76 -1.17 -9.37 -2.86
N LYS A 77 0.01 -9.96 -2.87
CA LYS A 77 0.51 -10.80 -1.78
C LYS A 77 1.52 -10.01 -0.97
N LEU A 78 1.35 -10.07 0.33
CA LEU A 78 2.14 -9.33 1.30
C LEU A 78 2.77 -10.29 2.30
N LYS A 79 4.08 -10.17 2.48
CA LYS A 79 4.84 -10.90 3.49
C LYS A 79 5.54 -9.89 4.38
N VAL A 80 5.32 -9.97 5.67
CA VAL A 80 6.12 -9.22 6.66
C VAL A 80 7.34 -10.06 7.01
N ASN A 81 8.51 -9.58 6.63
CA ASN A 81 9.77 -10.25 6.93
C ASN A 81 10.18 -10.01 8.38
N SER A 82 9.95 -8.79 8.87
CA SER A 82 10.20 -8.45 10.28
C SER A 82 9.44 -7.18 10.68
N PHE A 83 9.10 -7.11 11.96
CA PHE A 83 8.74 -5.87 12.64
C PHE A 83 9.93 -5.47 13.53
N SER A 84 10.53 -4.31 13.28
CA SER A 84 11.76 -3.91 13.95
C SER A 84 11.56 -3.22 15.30
N ASN A 85 10.35 -2.78 15.63
CA ASN A 85 10.09 -2.03 16.86
C ASN A 85 8.71 -2.31 17.45
N GLY A 86 8.35 -3.57 17.63
CA GLY A 86 7.14 -4.01 18.33
C GLY A 86 5.96 -3.04 18.26
N LYS A 87 5.80 -2.24 19.31
CA LYS A 87 4.67 -1.31 19.47
C LYS A 87 4.53 -0.28 18.36
N TYR A 88 5.62 0.09 17.71
CA TYR A 88 5.62 1.16 16.70
C TYR A 88 5.88 0.63 15.30
N SER A 89 5.69 -0.65 15.10
CA SER A 89 5.86 -1.31 13.82
C SER A 89 4.54 -1.65 13.17
N GLY A 90 4.46 -1.48 11.86
CA GLY A 90 3.24 -1.85 11.15
C GLY A 90 3.35 -1.76 9.64
N VAL A 91 2.39 -2.38 8.99
CA VAL A 91 2.13 -2.28 7.57
C VAL A 91 0.63 -2.09 7.34
N TYR A 92 0.30 -1.19 6.43
CA TYR A 92 -1.07 -0.85 6.08
C TYR A 92 -1.23 -0.92 4.57
N ALA A 93 -2.00 -1.88 4.09
CA ALA A 93 -2.38 -1.97 2.69
C ALA A 93 -3.74 -1.29 2.50
N GLY A 94 -3.81 -0.31 1.61
CA GLY A 94 -4.97 0.53 1.57
C GLY A 94 -5.25 1.24 0.25
N ALA A 95 -6.41 1.89 0.25
CA ALA A 95 -6.78 2.92 -0.70
C ALA A 95 -6.68 4.27 0.01
N PHE A 96 -5.92 5.19 -0.58
CA PHE A 96 -5.52 6.45 0.02
C PHE A 96 -6.04 7.60 -0.83
N GLN A 97 -6.70 8.55 -0.21
CA GLN A 97 -7.20 9.77 -0.86
C GLN A 97 -6.60 10.97 -0.16
N PRO A 98 -5.88 11.85 -0.88
CA PRO A 98 -5.27 13.01 -0.26
C PRO A 98 -6.33 13.97 0.29
N ASP A 99 -6.05 14.55 1.45
CA ASP A 99 -6.90 15.53 2.10
C ASP A 99 -6.04 16.63 2.74
N GLY A 100 -5.78 17.68 1.96
CA GLY A 100 -5.02 18.83 2.43
C GLY A 100 -3.54 18.55 2.70
N ASP A 101 -3.02 19.12 3.78
CA ASP A 101 -1.59 19.25 4.00
C ASP A 101 -0.94 18.11 4.78
N TYR A 102 -1.69 17.11 5.22
CA TYR A 102 -1.11 16.14 6.14
C TYR A 102 -1.11 14.71 5.63
N LEU A 103 -2.26 14.10 5.57
CA LEU A 103 -2.37 12.68 5.37
C LEU A 103 -3.48 12.35 4.39
N TYR A 104 -3.60 11.08 4.18
CA TYR A 104 -4.66 10.51 3.39
C TYR A 104 -5.84 10.15 4.27
N ASN A 105 -7.04 10.39 3.78
CA ASN A 105 -8.18 9.58 4.16
C ASN A 105 -7.97 8.21 3.55
N SER A 106 -8.19 7.16 4.29
CA SER A 106 -7.87 5.83 3.80
C SER A 106 -8.72 4.73 4.43
N ILE A 107 -8.80 3.63 3.72
CA ILE A 107 -9.38 2.37 4.20
C ILE A 107 -8.47 1.21 3.78
N GLY A 108 -8.49 0.13 4.51
CA GLY A 108 -7.77 -1.08 4.18
C GLY A 108 -7.58 -2.01 5.37
N PHE A 109 -6.48 -2.75 5.35
CA PHE A 109 -6.07 -3.62 6.45
C PHE A 109 -4.71 -3.20 6.99
N ARG A 110 -4.59 -3.19 8.31
CA ARG A 110 -3.35 -2.86 9.00
C ARG A 110 -2.92 -4.02 9.90
N GLY A 111 -1.68 -4.46 9.71
CA GLY A 111 -0.98 -5.35 10.63
C GLY A 111 -0.01 -4.57 11.50
N THR A 112 0.07 -4.88 12.77
CA THR A 112 0.99 -4.23 13.71
C THR A 112 1.77 -5.26 14.52
N GLY A 113 3.04 -4.95 14.79
CA GLY A 113 3.89 -5.77 15.63
C GLY A 113 3.53 -5.73 17.12
N ASP A 114 2.88 -4.66 17.56
CA ASP A 114 2.47 -4.42 18.94
C ASP A 114 1.56 -5.54 19.48
N VAL A 115 0.45 -5.76 18.80
CA VAL A 115 -0.53 -6.76 19.21
C VAL A 115 -0.48 -8.01 18.33
N ASN A 116 0.47 -8.03 17.42
CA ASN A 116 0.64 -9.11 16.46
C ASN A 116 -0.67 -9.50 15.78
N ALA A 117 -1.39 -8.51 15.31
CA ALA A 117 -2.70 -8.68 14.73
C ALA A 117 -2.89 -7.83 13.48
N VAL A 118 -3.74 -8.32 12.59
CA VAL A 118 -4.24 -7.58 11.44
C VAL A 118 -5.74 -7.36 11.59
N SER A 119 -6.20 -6.18 11.23
CA SER A 119 -7.61 -5.81 11.28
C SER A 119 -7.95 -4.79 10.20
N PRO A 120 -9.24 -4.67 9.85
CA PRO A 120 -9.69 -3.53 9.09
C PRO A 120 -9.31 -2.24 9.79
N TYR A 121 -8.87 -1.28 8.99
CA TYR A 121 -8.38 0.00 9.50
C TYR A 121 -8.85 1.13 8.59
N TRP A 122 -9.27 2.22 9.19
CA TRP A 122 -9.58 3.45 8.46
C TRP A 122 -8.98 4.64 9.16
N LEU A 123 -8.68 5.66 8.38
CA LEU A 123 -7.99 6.84 8.82
C LEU A 123 -8.61 8.07 8.18
N LYS A 124 -8.91 9.07 8.99
CA LYS A 124 -9.26 10.41 8.52
C LYS A 124 -8.06 11.32 8.67
N ALA A 125 -7.80 12.15 7.67
CA ALA A 125 -6.71 13.13 7.71
C ALA A 125 -6.85 14.09 8.91
N SER A 126 -8.05 14.27 9.43
CA SER A 126 -8.32 15.02 10.66
C SER A 126 -7.73 14.40 11.94
N GLY A 127 -7.16 13.20 11.84
CA GLY A 127 -6.53 12.51 12.96
C GLY A 127 -7.39 11.43 13.62
N LYS A 128 -8.58 11.15 13.08
CA LYS A 128 -9.40 10.05 13.58
C LYS A 128 -9.06 8.77 12.84
N ALA A 129 -8.77 7.74 13.61
CA ALA A 129 -8.55 6.40 13.10
C ALA A 129 -9.45 5.39 13.80
N GLY A 130 -9.73 4.29 13.15
CA GLY A 130 -10.51 3.21 13.72
C GLY A 130 -10.05 1.84 13.24
N ASN A 131 -10.24 0.86 14.10
CA ASN A 131 -10.06 -0.55 13.80
C ASN A 131 -11.41 -1.25 13.87
N GLY A 132 -11.59 -2.24 13.03
CA GLY A 132 -12.82 -3.02 12.99
C GLY A 132 -12.61 -4.51 13.18
N SER A 133 -13.67 -5.25 12.96
CA SER A 133 -13.68 -6.70 12.84
C SER A 133 -13.81 -7.09 11.37
N PRO A 134 -13.31 -8.25 10.94
CA PRO A 134 -12.64 -9.27 11.75
C PRO A 134 -11.21 -8.88 12.12
N LYS A 135 -10.70 -9.49 13.17
CA LYS A 135 -9.33 -9.33 13.65
C LYS A 135 -8.65 -10.70 13.66
N GLN A 136 -7.46 -10.78 13.11
CA GLN A 136 -6.70 -12.02 13.00
C GLN A 136 -5.29 -11.82 13.52
N ALA A 137 -4.72 -12.84 14.16
CA ALA A 137 -3.32 -12.84 14.50
C ALA A 137 -2.46 -12.77 13.23
N TRP A 138 -1.45 -11.94 13.26
CA TRP A 138 -0.46 -11.82 12.20
C TRP A 138 0.70 -12.77 12.47
N THR A 139 1.09 -13.52 11.46
CA THR A 139 2.25 -14.41 11.54
C THR A 139 3.40 -13.82 10.73
N GLU A 140 4.52 -13.52 11.40
CA GLU A 140 5.73 -13.05 10.72
C GLU A 140 6.24 -14.13 9.77
N GLY A 141 6.60 -13.73 8.57
CA GLY A 141 7.07 -14.63 7.52
C GLY A 141 5.99 -15.38 6.74
N ALA A 142 4.73 -15.32 7.15
CA ALA A 142 3.63 -15.85 6.36
C ALA A 142 3.25 -14.91 5.21
N VAL A 143 2.65 -15.45 4.17
CA VAL A 143 2.19 -14.70 3.01
C VAL A 143 0.68 -14.51 3.10
N TYR A 144 0.24 -13.31 2.84
CA TYR A 144 -1.16 -12.93 2.87
C TYR A 144 -1.60 -12.34 1.54
N THR A 145 -2.77 -12.75 1.06
CA THR A 145 -3.42 -12.10 -0.07
C THR A 145 -4.33 -11.01 0.44
N VAL A 146 -4.16 -9.81 -0.07
CA VAL A 146 -4.98 -8.64 0.27
C VAL A 146 -5.64 -8.15 -1.01
N SER A 147 -6.93 -7.85 -0.95
CA SER A 147 -7.64 -7.19 -2.03
C SER A 147 -8.45 -6.02 -1.50
N ILE A 148 -8.50 -4.94 -2.27
CA ILE A 148 -9.28 -3.75 -1.96
C ILE A 148 -9.96 -3.33 -3.25
N GLU A 149 -11.29 -3.23 -3.22
CA GLU A 149 -12.08 -2.97 -4.42
C GLU A 149 -13.13 -1.89 -4.15
N LYS A 150 -13.13 -0.87 -5.02
CA LYS A 150 -14.19 0.12 -5.05
C LYS A 150 -15.40 -0.46 -5.78
N LYS A 151 -16.57 -0.41 -5.15
CA LYS A 151 -17.83 -0.85 -5.74
C LYS A 151 -18.59 0.32 -6.37
N ALA A 152 -19.55 -0.02 -7.23
CA ALA A 152 -20.37 0.98 -7.95
C ALA A 152 -21.19 1.88 -7.02
N ASP A 153 -21.48 1.47 -5.81
CA ASP A 153 -22.20 2.23 -4.77
C ASP A 153 -21.27 3.09 -3.89
N ASN A 154 -20.01 3.25 -4.30
CA ASN A 154 -18.96 3.97 -3.56
C ASN A 154 -18.59 3.36 -2.21
N THR A 155 -18.92 2.10 -1.99
CA THR A 155 -18.32 1.33 -0.91
C THR A 155 -16.99 0.74 -1.35
N TYR A 156 -16.16 0.37 -0.38
CA TYR A 156 -14.94 -0.39 -0.62
C TYR A 156 -15.07 -1.74 0.04
N TYR A 157 -14.84 -2.77 -0.73
CA TYR A 157 -14.84 -4.15 -0.25
C TYR A 157 -13.39 -4.63 -0.18
N ALA A 158 -12.97 -5.04 1.00
CA ALA A 158 -11.61 -5.48 1.25
C ALA A 158 -11.58 -6.89 1.81
N THR A 159 -10.61 -7.68 1.37
CA THR A 159 -10.37 -9.03 1.86
C THR A 159 -8.93 -9.22 2.29
N PHE A 160 -8.74 -10.15 3.22
CA PHE A 160 -7.44 -10.52 3.75
C PHE A 160 -7.46 -12.01 4.05
N GLN A 161 -6.48 -12.73 3.53
CA GLN A 161 -6.41 -14.19 3.68
C GLN A 161 -4.95 -14.65 3.78
N GLU A 162 -4.63 -15.40 4.82
CA GLU A 162 -3.34 -16.07 4.95
C GLU A 162 -3.25 -17.23 3.94
N GLU A 163 -2.12 -17.34 3.25
CA GLU A 163 -1.87 -18.44 2.30
C GLU A 163 -1.95 -19.79 3.03
N GLY A 164 -2.72 -20.70 2.45
CA GLY A 164 -2.97 -22.02 3.04
C GLY A 164 -4.14 -22.05 4.02
N SER A 165 -4.73 -20.92 4.36
CA SER A 165 -5.93 -20.85 5.19
C SER A 165 -7.21 -20.82 4.33
N GLU A 166 -8.25 -21.48 4.78
CA GLU A 166 -9.58 -21.39 4.15
C GLU A 166 -10.36 -20.17 4.62
N THR A 167 -9.91 -19.50 5.69
CA THR A 167 -10.60 -18.35 6.25
C THR A 167 -10.26 -17.10 5.47
N VAL A 168 -11.28 -16.46 4.90
CA VAL A 168 -11.19 -15.13 4.28
C VAL A 168 -11.80 -14.13 5.24
N ASN A 169 -11.00 -13.17 5.67
CA ASN A 169 -11.50 -12.03 6.42
C ASN A 169 -11.95 -10.94 5.42
N GLU A 170 -13.11 -10.35 5.67
CA GLU A 170 -13.69 -9.37 4.77
C GLU A 170 -14.28 -8.19 5.53
N LYS A 171 -14.27 -7.05 4.88
CA LYS A 171 -14.88 -5.82 5.40
C LYS A 171 -15.42 -4.97 4.25
N THR A 172 -16.65 -4.48 4.41
CA THR A 172 -17.20 -3.43 3.56
C THR A 172 -17.07 -2.09 4.29
N PHE A 173 -16.35 -1.16 3.67
CA PHE A 173 -16.20 0.21 4.16
C PHE A 173 -17.14 1.13 3.42
N LYS A 174 -17.84 1.98 4.16
CA LYS A 174 -18.58 3.11 3.59
C LYS A 174 -17.68 4.33 3.48
N ALA A 175 -17.93 5.19 2.51
CA ALA A 175 -17.17 6.43 2.37
C ALA A 175 -17.17 7.28 3.65
N SER A 176 -18.26 7.28 4.40
CA SER A 176 -18.38 7.99 5.67
C SER A 176 -17.45 7.49 6.77
N ASP A 177 -16.96 6.24 6.68
CA ASP A 177 -16.07 5.68 7.71
C ASP A 177 -14.72 6.39 7.74
N SER A 178 -14.22 6.82 6.59
CA SER A 178 -12.90 7.45 6.44
C SER A 178 -12.93 8.78 5.70
N ALA A 179 -14.11 9.37 5.51
CA ALA A 179 -14.29 10.59 4.73
C ALA A 179 -13.78 10.50 3.27
N LEU A 180 -13.65 9.30 2.72
CA LEU A 180 -13.41 9.13 1.29
C LEU A 180 -14.59 9.69 0.51
N THR A 181 -14.32 10.53 -0.49
CA THR A 181 -15.35 11.11 -1.32
C THR A 181 -15.43 10.39 -2.66
N PRO A 182 -16.64 10.18 -3.19
CA PRO A 182 -16.83 9.43 -4.45
C PRO A 182 -16.15 10.06 -5.65
N ASP A 183 -16.05 11.37 -5.67
CA ASP A 183 -15.57 12.15 -6.81
C ASP A 183 -14.06 12.24 -6.90
N ILE A 184 -13.36 11.89 -5.82
CA ILE A 184 -11.90 11.89 -5.80
C ILE A 184 -11.41 10.46 -5.85
N MET A 185 -10.47 10.20 -6.77
CA MET A 185 -9.87 8.88 -6.87
C MET A 185 -9.02 8.57 -5.67
N ALA A 186 -9.20 7.38 -5.11
CA ALA A 186 -8.25 6.82 -4.19
C ALA A 186 -7.08 6.21 -4.95
N GLN A 187 -5.89 6.33 -4.39
CA GLN A 187 -4.68 5.69 -4.88
C GLN A 187 -4.36 4.49 -4.00
N PHE A 188 -4.09 3.36 -4.63
CA PHE A 188 -3.75 2.14 -3.91
C PHE A 188 -2.27 2.11 -3.54
N GLY A 189 -1.98 1.51 -2.41
CA GLY A 189 -0.60 1.35 -1.97
C GLY A 189 -0.46 0.80 -0.57
N LEU A 190 0.70 1.07 0.01
CA LEU A 190 1.10 0.64 1.35
C LEU A 190 1.59 1.82 2.17
N ALA A 191 1.35 1.76 3.47
CA ALA A 191 2.11 2.53 4.44
C ALA A 191 2.94 1.54 5.27
N VAL A 192 4.23 1.82 5.43
CA VAL A 192 5.18 0.96 6.14
C VAL A 192 5.92 1.77 7.19
N TYR A 193 6.01 1.24 8.39
CA TYR A 193 6.70 1.90 9.49
C TYR A 193 7.35 0.87 10.40
N SER A 194 8.65 1.02 10.62
CA SER A 194 9.49 0.11 11.41
C SER A 194 9.29 -1.36 11.04
N ALA A 195 9.23 -1.66 9.75
CA ALA A 195 8.96 -2.99 9.24
C ALA A 195 9.69 -3.22 7.92
N ASP A 196 9.95 -4.48 7.63
CA ASP A 196 10.48 -4.97 6.36
C ASP A 196 9.42 -5.87 5.73
N VAL A 197 8.97 -5.53 4.53
CA VAL A 197 7.88 -6.22 3.85
C VAL A 197 8.22 -6.51 2.41
N THR A 198 7.67 -7.60 1.89
CA THR A 198 7.79 -7.98 0.48
C THR A 198 6.42 -8.06 -0.16
N VAL A 199 6.27 -7.41 -1.31
CA VAL A 199 5.06 -7.41 -2.13
C VAL A 199 5.31 -8.21 -3.40
N THR A 200 4.43 -9.15 -3.68
CA THR A 200 4.42 -9.95 -4.92
C THR A 200 3.01 -9.96 -5.50
N ASP A 201 2.91 -10.32 -6.78
CA ASP A 201 1.63 -10.49 -7.48
C ASP A 201 0.68 -9.28 -7.38
N MET A 202 1.23 -8.07 -7.33
CA MET A 202 0.41 -6.85 -7.31
C MET A 202 -0.24 -6.65 -8.67
N VAL A 203 -1.56 -6.50 -8.67
CA VAL A 203 -2.38 -6.22 -9.85
C VAL A 203 -3.34 -5.08 -9.55
N LEU A 204 -3.36 -4.10 -10.44
CA LEU A 204 -4.39 -3.06 -10.45
C LEU A 204 -5.32 -3.34 -11.63
N SER A 205 -6.63 -3.27 -11.40
CA SER A 205 -7.64 -3.49 -12.43
C SER A 205 -8.76 -2.47 -12.34
N ASP A 206 -9.51 -2.34 -13.44
CA ASP A 206 -10.69 -1.48 -13.51
C ASP A 206 -11.94 -2.19 -12.98
N MET A 207 -13.08 -1.51 -13.00
CA MET A 207 -14.36 -2.07 -12.52
C MET A 207 -14.88 -3.22 -13.40
N SER A 208 -14.40 -3.33 -14.62
CA SER A 208 -14.76 -4.42 -15.54
C SER A 208 -13.81 -5.63 -15.43
N GLY A 209 -12.77 -5.52 -14.60
CA GLY A 209 -11.78 -6.56 -14.43
C GLY A 209 -10.60 -6.50 -15.40
N ASN A 210 -10.51 -5.47 -16.25
CA ASN A 210 -9.35 -5.29 -17.11
C ASN A 210 -8.12 -4.92 -16.28
N VAL A 211 -7.02 -5.60 -16.55
CA VAL A 211 -5.76 -5.36 -15.86
C VAL A 211 -5.10 -4.10 -16.40
N LEU A 212 -4.82 -3.15 -15.51
CA LEU A 212 -4.15 -1.89 -15.82
C LEU A 212 -2.64 -1.99 -15.54
N TYR A 213 -2.27 -2.55 -14.41
CA TYR A 213 -0.89 -2.80 -14.02
C TYR A 213 -0.77 -4.18 -13.40
N ASP A 214 0.33 -4.85 -13.71
CA ASP A 214 0.62 -6.19 -13.20
C ASP A 214 2.11 -6.28 -12.90
N GLN A 215 2.46 -6.59 -11.67
CA GLN A 215 3.85 -6.68 -11.23
C GLN A 215 4.66 -7.72 -12.01
N ASN A 216 4.00 -8.68 -12.62
CA ASN A 216 4.62 -9.80 -13.33
C ASN A 216 4.67 -9.62 -14.85
N ARG A 217 4.33 -8.43 -15.35
CA ARG A 217 4.37 -8.16 -16.79
C ARG A 217 5.00 -6.81 -17.10
N ASP A 218 5.36 -6.60 -18.35
CA ASP A 218 5.74 -5.29 -18.85
C ASP A 218 4.51 -4.36 -18.89
N ASN A 219 4.60 -3.24 -18.19
CA ASN A 219 3.55 -2.22 -18.11
C ASN A 219 3.87 -0.96 -18.93
N SER A 220 4.88 -0.99 -19.77
CA SER A 220 5.41 0.18 -20.50
C SER A 220 4.42 0.81 -21.49
N GLY A 221 3.33 0.17 -21.81
CA GLY A 221 2.29 0.73 -22.67
C GLY A 221 1.08 1.32 -21.93
N GLN A 222 1.09 1.30 -20.61
CA GLN A 222 -0.03 1.80 -19.81
C GLN A 222 0.05 3.31 -19.65
N GLU A 223 -1.07 3.99 -19.88
CA GLU A 223 -1.18 5.42 -19.65
C GLU A 223 -1.27 5.70 -18.16
N GLU A 224 -0.37 6.53 -17.67
CA GLU A 224 -0.55 7.16 -16.38
C GLU A 224 -1.66 8.21 -16.50
N SER A 225 -2.53 8.28 -15.50
CA SER A 225 -3.62 9.26 -15.48
C SER A 225 -3.17 10.70 -15.27
N GLY A 226 -1.88 10.91 -15.02
CA GLY A 226 -1.35 12.21 -14.60
C GLY A 226 -1.73 12.59 -13.17
N TYR A 227 -2.47 11.73 -12.46
CA TYR A 227 -2.80 11.96 -11.07
C TYR A 227 -1.54 11.83 -10.21
N LYS A 228 -1.30 12.86 -9.42
CA LYS A 228 -0.21 12.88 -8.45
C LYS A 228 -0.81 13.03 -7.06
N PRO A 229 -0.29 12.31 -6.06
CA PRO A 229 -0.67 12.58 -4.67
C PRO A 229 -0.46 14.05 -4.36
N GLN A 230 -1.46 14.70 -3.75
CA GLN A 230 -1.41 16.13 -3.45
C GLN A 230 -1.29 16.41 -1.94
N VAL A 231 -0.97 15.39 -1.17
CA VAL A 231 -0.64 15.59 0.23
C VAL A 231 0.70 16.31 0.31
N SER A 232 0.74 17.41 0.99
CA SER A 232 1.95 18.19 1.23
C SER A 232 2.11 18.47 2.73
N GLY A 233 3.32 18.76 3.12
CA GLY A 233 3.66 19.10 4.49
C GLY A 233 5.15 19.36 4.59
N SER A 234 5.58 20.20 5.52
CA SER A 234 6.99 20.55 5.66
C SER A 234 7.89 19.35 5.96
N ASP A 235 7.33 18.31 6.57
CA ASP A 235 8.06 17.09 6.95
C ASP A 235 7.84 15.93 6.01
N LEU A 236 7.14 16.15 4.88
CA LEU A 236 6.84 15.12 3.91
C LEU A 236 7.76 15.24 2.70
N LEU A 237 8.56 14.23 2.47
CA LEU A 237 9.40 14.08 1.27
C LEU A 237 8.71 13.19 0.25
N THR A 238 8.75 13.60 -1.01
CA THR A 238 8.16 12.83 -2.11
C THR A 238 9.26 12.45 -3.10
N VAL A 239 9.36 11.16 -3.39
CA VAL A 239 10.29 10.60 -4.38
C VAL A 239 9.49 9.75 -5.35
N THR A 240 9.65 10.00 -6.65
CA THR A 240 9.08 9.16 -7.69
C THR A 240 10.15 8.19 -8.16
N GLY A 241 9.84 6.90 -8.17
CA GLY A 241 10.82 5.88 -8.51
C GLY A 241 10.25 4.76 -9.36
N ALA A 242 11.16 4.16 -10.11
CA ALA A 242 10.98 2.86 -10.74
C ALA A 242 12.22 2.06 -10.42
N GLY A 243 12.08 1.01 -9.64
CA GLY A 243 13.21 0.18 -9.28
C GLY A 243 13.66 0.37 -7.84
N SER A 244 14.60 1.21 -7.54
CA SER A 244 15.12 1.38 -6.18
C SER A 244 15.26 2.85 -5.80
N VAL A 245 15.17 3.10 -4.55
CA VAL A 245 15.42 4.40 -3.94
C VAL A 245 16.79 4.44 -3.29
#